data_21aa78b9481bad8265ee1bca93fbb8da
#
_entry.id   21aa78b9481bad8265ee1bca93fbb8da
#
_cell.length_a   1.000
_cell.length_b   1.000
_cell.length_c   1.000
_cell.angle_alpha   90.00
_cell.angle_beta   90.00
_cell.angle_gamma   90.00
#
_symmetry.space_group_name_H-M   'P 1'
#
loop_
_entity.id
_entity.type
_entity.pdbx_description
1 polymer ?
#
loop_
_entity_poly.entity_id
_entity_poly.type
_entity_poly.pdbx_seq_one_letter_code
_entity_poly.pdbx_strand_id
1 'polypeptide(L)'
;MKKKKRIAFALAAALMMVLLLVACGDKTIRLGVVGIGGVYQVFGEDYAALQAQNGGRKLEVRETAGSAASLRLLSSGYLQMAVVQADMAQDAYNQTGAFAESEVENNFSTVAVLYQEECHIVVRADSGINTVEKLQGKTVSIGEEESGTEQNAKQILAAYGLDEKLVKEVNLNYTDAAKQLQSGEIDALFCTSGVKTEMIEELANSCGIALLPVDGSAAARLLAAYPAYSQGVIPAGSYNGQDQDVPTIGVKAVLLASDELSENTVKALTKTLYDGADTLQAELGLPLELGPADKIGVPVHAGAAAYYQENGIAAGEDAA
;
A
#
# COMPACT_ATOMS: atom_id res chain seq x y z
N MET A 1 56.96 -14.72 29.89
CA MET A 1 55.50 -14.70 30.16
C MET A 1 54.82 -13.37 29.80
N LYS A 2 55.35 -12.20 30.16
CA LYS A 2 54.73 -10.87 29.90
C LYS A 2 54.56 -10.55 28.42
N LYS A 3 55.47 -10.93 27.51
CA LYS A 3 55.41 -10.66 26.06
C LYS A 3 54.26 -11.47 25.36
N LYS A 4 54.07 -12.77 25.75
CA LYS A 4 53.01 -13.60 25.20
C LYS A 4 51.59 -13.12 25.62
N LYS A 5 51.46 -12.61 26.86
CA LYS A 5 50.19 -12.02 27.34
C LYS A 5 49.82 -10.72 26.60
N ARG A 6 50.83 -9.87 26.25
CA ARG A 6 50.59 -8.64 25.47
C ARG A 6 50.18 -8.92 24.04
N ILE A 7 50.77 -9.96 23.41
CA ILE A 7 50.40 -10.38 22.07
C ILE A 7 48.98 -10.96 22.03
N ALA A 8 48.62 -11.80 23.03
CA ALA A 8 47.29 -12.35 23.15
C ALA A 8 46.22 -11.27 23.38
N PHE A 9 46.52 -10.25 24.18
CA PHE A 9 45.61 -9.12 24.42
C PHE A 9 45.45 -8.24 23.17
N ALA A 10 46.54 -7.98 22.41
CA ALA A 10 46.49 -7.24 21.14
C ALA A 10 45.66 -8.00 20.06
N LEU A 11 45.81 -9.32 19.98
CA LEU A 11 45.02 -10.17 19.08
C LEU A 11 43.53 -10.21 19.45
N ALA A 12 43.22 -10.30 20.76
CA ALA A 12 41.83 -10.26 21.23
C ALA A 12 41.20 -8.89 20.99
N ALA A 13 41.93 -7.78 21.20
CA ALA A 13 41.45 -6.44 20.89
C ALA A 13 41.26 -6.20 19.38
N ALA A 14 42.14 -6.72 18.53
CA ALA A 14 42.01 -6.67 17.09
C ALA A 14 40.85 -7.51 16.59
N LEU A 15 40.63 -8.70 17.16
CA LEU A 15 39.46 -9.55 16.85
C LEU A 15 38.16 -8.91 17.27
N MET A 16 38.13 -8.24 18.44
CA MET A 16 36.95 -7.51 18.93
C MET A 16 36.68 -6.28 18.05
N MET A 17 37.70 -5.60 17.56
CA MET A 17 37.57 -4.46 16.64
C MET A 17 37.06 -4.91 15.27
N VAL A 18 37.49 -6.06 14.77
CA VAL A 18 36.98 -6.68 13.52
C VAL A 18 35.54 -7.10 13.68
N LEU A 19 35.16 -7.68 14.84
CA LEU A 19 33.76 -8.03 15.14
C LEU A 19 32.86 -6.80 15.24
N LEU A 20 33.35 -5.68 15.77
CA LEU A 20 32.61 -4.40 15.80
C LEU A 20 32.47 -3.78 14.40
N LEU A 21 33.46 -3.94 13.52
CA LEU A 21 33.39 -3.45 12.14
C LEU A 21 32.46 -4.30 11.27
N VAL A 22 32.31 -5.61 11.55
CA VAL A 22 31.37 -6.50 10.86
C VAL A 22 29.93 -6.26 11.33
N ALA A 23 29.73 -5.80 12.59
CA ALA A 23 28.41 -5.44 13.11
C ALA A 23 27.88 -4.09 12.59
N CYS A 24 28.74 -3.26 12.01
CA CYS A 24 28.38 -1.98 11.35
C CYS A 24 28.20 -2.08 9.84
N GLY A 25 27.98 -3.25 9.27
CA GLY A 25 27.54 -3.38 7.88
C GLY A 25 26.18 -2.69 7.72
N ASP A 26 26.10 -1.72 6.81
CA ASP A 26 24.87 -1.02 6.46
C ASP A 26 23.82 -2.04 6.04
N LYS A 27 22.95 -2.41 6.98
CA LYS A 27 21.88 -3.39 6.67
C LYS A 27 20.96 -2.76 5.63
N THR A 28 20.90 -3.37 4.45
CA THR A 28 19.92 -3.02 3.44
C THR A 28 18.52 -3.17 4.03
N ILE A 29 17.66 -2.18 3.83
CA ILE A 29 16.25 -2.18 4.25
C ILE A 29 15.43 -2.70 3.08
N ARG A 30 14.70 -3.78 3.28
CA ARG A 30 13.77 -4.31 2.28
C ARG A 30 12.43 -3.62 2.42
N LEU A 31 12.02 -2.96 1.34
CA LEU A 31 10.76 -2.25 1.21
C LEU A 31 9.80 -3.09 0.36
N GLY A 32 8.73 -3.59 0.97
CA GLY A 32 7.66 -4.29 0.27
C GLY A 32 6.76 -3.31 -0.48
N VAL A 33 6.48 -3.64 -1.75
CA VAL A 33 5.55 -2.93 -2.60
C VAL A 33 4.67 -3.93 -3.33
N VAL A 34 3.48 -3.53 -3.74
CA VAL A 34 2.60 -4.37 -4.55
C VAL A 34 3.07 -4.36 -6.01
N GLY A 35 2.89 -5.47 -6.68
CA GLY A 35 3.44 -5.83 -7.96
C GLY A 35 3.12 -4.93 -9.15
N ILE A 36 3.55 -5.42 -10.31
CA ILE A 36 3.68 -4.72 -11.59
C ILE A 36 2.40 -3.97 -12.01
N GLY A 37 2.57 -2.68 -12.32
CA GLY A 37 1.50 -1.81 -12.83
C GLY A 37 0.77 -1.00 -11.77
N GLY A 38 1.17 -1.11 -10.49
CA GLY A 38 0.60 -0.35 -9.38
C GLY A 38 1.46 0.86 -8.97
N VAL A 39 0.82 1.88 -8.41
CA VAL A 39 1.48 3.10 -7.90
C VAL A 39 2.50 2.79 -6.79
N TYR A 40 2.29 1.73 -6.00
CA TYR A 40 3.23 1.33 -4.93
C TYR A 40 4.61 0.96 -5.45
N GLN A 41 4.69 0.29 -6.61
CA GLN A 41 5.97 -0.07 -7.21
C GLN A 41 6.74 1.19 -7.62
N VAL A 42 6.11 2.10 -8.36
CA VAL A 42 6.73 3.37 -8.79
C VAL A 42 7.20 4.17 -7.57
N PHE A 43 6.35 4.32 -6.56
CA PHE A 43 6.72 4.98 -5.31
C PHE A 43 7.94 4.33 -4.66
N GLY A 44 7.97 3.00 -4.55
CA GLY A 44 9.07 2.29 -3.91
C GLY A 44 10.40 2.47 -4.63
N GLU A 45 10.40 2.40 -5.96
CA GLU A 45 11.58 2.57 -6.79
C GLU A 45 12.12 4.00 -6.70
N ASP A 46 11.26 5.01 -6.81
CA ASP A 46 11.64 6.42 -6.74
C ASP A 46 12.10 6.82 -5.33
N TYR A 47 11.43 6.32 -4.31
CA TYR A 47 11.84 6.54 -2.93
C TYR A 47 13.20 5.89 -2.64
N ALA A 48 13.45 4.69 -3.16
CA ALA A 48 14.75 4.04 -3.06
C ALA A 48 15.85 4.85 -3.80
N ALA A 49 15.54 5.40 -4.98
CA ALA A 49 16.45 6.27 -5.72
C ALA A 49 16.77 7.56 -4.95
N LEU A 50 15.78 8.22 -4.36
CA LEU A 50 15.97 9.40 -3.51
C LEU A 50 16.85 9.10 -2.29
N GLN A 51 16.64 7.97 -1.62
CA GLN A 51 17.48 7.52 -0.52
C GLN A 51 18.95 7.37 -0.95
N ALA A 52 19.18 6.75 -2.10
CA ALA A 52 20.53 6.57 -2.64
C ALA A 52 21.21 7.91 -3.01
N GLN A 53 20.47 8.83 -3.63
CA GLN A 53 20.96 10.17 -4.01
C GLN A 53 21.36 11.01 -2.79
N ASN A 54 20.61 10.89 -1.69
CA ASN A 54 20.86 11.63 -0.46
C ASN A 54 21.89 10.94 0.46
N GLY A 55 22.55 9.88 0.01
CA GLY A 55 23.52 9.12 0.81
C GLY A 55 22.88 8.41 2.00
N GLY A 56 21.57 8.16 1.93
CA GLY A 56 20.80 7.44 2.94
C GLY A 56 21.05 5.93 2.90
N ARG A 57 20.29 5.21 3.73
CA ARG A 57 20.35 3.74 3.74
C ARG A 57 19.85 3.16 2.41
N LYS A 58 20.50 2.09 1.95
CA LYS A 58 20.06 1.38 0.77
C LYS A 58 18.68 0.77 1.03
N LEU A 59 17.68 1.16 0.24
CA LEU A 59 16.42 0.47 0.14
C LEU A 59 16.50 -0.56 -1.00
N GLU A 60 16.00 -1.75 -0.74
CA GLU A 60 15.84 -2.81 -1.72
C GLU A 60 14.34 -3.08 -1.88
N VAL A 61 13.79 -2.66 -3.01
CA VAL A 61 12.38 -2.85 -3.32
C VAL A 61 12.11 -4.33 -3.55
N ARG A 62 11.06 -4.84 -2.92
CA ARG A 62 10.59 -6.22 -2.99
C ARG A 62 9.13 -6.25 -3.39
N GLU A 63 8.88 -6.87 -4.51
CA GLU A 63 7.53 -7.11 -4.98
C GLU A 63 6.81 -8.15 -4.11
N THR A 64 5.54 -7.90 -3.81
CA THR A 64 4.65 -8.78 -3.05
C THR A 64 3.30 -8.88 -3.75
N ALA A 65 2.50 -9.90 -3.41
CA ALA A 65 1.16 -10.08 -3.96
C ALA A 65 0.16 -8.99 -3.51
N GLY A 66 0.46 -8.25 -2.42
CA GLY A 66 -0.43 -7.21 -1.94
C GLY A 66 -0.21 -6.82 -0.49
N SER A 67 -1.16 -6.05 0.06
CA SER A 67 -1.04 -5.52 1.42
C SER A 67 -0.98 -6.61 2.48
N ALA A 68 -1.79 -7.69 2.37
CA ALA A 68 -1.76 -8.77 3.35
C ALA A 68 -0.45 -9.54 3.29
N ALA A 69 0.03 -9.87 2.09
CA ALA A 69 1.32 -10.52 1.89
C ALA A 69 2.48 -9.66 2.45
N SER A 70 2.47 -8.35 2.18
CA SER A 70 3.45 -7.40 2.72
C SER A 70 3.45 -7.36 4.25
N LEU A 71 2.28 -7.33 4.89
CA LEU A 71 2.12 -7.31 6.34
C LEU A 71 2.64 -8.61 6.99
N ARG A 72 2.37 -9.78 6.40
CA ARG A 72 2.94 -11.05 6.87
C ARG A 72 4.47 -11.06 6.77
N LEU A 73 5.02 -10.56 5.68
CA LEU A 73 6.47 -10.48 5.48
C LEU A 73 7.13 -9.43 6.38
N LEU A 74 6.44 -8.31 6.68
CA LEU A 74 6.89 -7.29 7.62
C LEU A 74 6.92 -7.85 9.04
N SER A 75 5.82 -8.47 9.48
CA SER A 75 5.70 -9.10 10.79
C SER A 75 6.75 -10.18 11.03
N SER A 76 7.06 -10.99 10.01
CA SER A 76 8.10 -12.03 10.10
C SER A 76 9.54 -11.49 10.05
N GLY A 77 9.74 -10.17 9.89
CA GLY A 77 11.06 -9.54 9.76
C GLY A 77 11.74 -9.77 8.39
N TYR A 78 11.05 -10.40 7.42
CA TYR A 78 11.58 -10.49 6.06
C TYR A 78 11.65 -9.12 5.41
N LEU A 79 10.60 -8.30 5.53
CA LEU A 79 10.61 -6.88 5.17
C LEU A 79 10.91 -6.03 6.41
N GLN A 80 11.50 -4.86 6.20
CA GLN A 80 11.69 -3.86 7.24
C GLN A 80 10.79 -2.64 7.04
N MET A 81 10.28 -2.45 5.84
CA MET A 81 9.28 -1.43 5.50
C MET A 81 8.29 -2.01 4.49
N ALA A 82 7.09 -1.45 4.43
CA ALA A 82 6.09 -1.82 3.43
C ALA A 82 5.16 -0.65 3.10
N VAL A 83 4.71 -0.57 1.85
CA VAL A 83 3.57 0.25 1.44
C VAL A 83 2.35 -0.64 1.40
N VAL A 84 1.32 -0.28 2.16
CA VAL A 84 0.09 -1.05 2.30
C VAL A 84 -1.14 -0.14 2.40
N GLN A 85 -2.32 -0.72 2.25
CA GLN A 85 -3.58 -0.03 2.55
C GLN A 85 -3.78 0.13 4.07
N ALA A 86 -4.36 1.24 4.47
CA ALA A 86 -4.59 1.58 5.89
C ALA A 86 -5.56 0.62 6.59
N ASP A 87 -6.61 0.17 5.90
CA ASP A 87 -7.56 -0.83 6.40
C ASP A 87 -6.87 -2.16 6.71
N MET A 88 -6.02 -2.63 5.79
CA MET A 88 -5.24 -3.86 5.96
C MET A 88 -4.22 -3.73 7.10
N ALA A 89 -3.56 -2.56 7.23
CA ALA A 89 -2.65 -2.28 8.33
C ALA A 89 -3.38 -2.31 9.69
N GLN A 90 -4.58 -1.69 9.76
CA GLN A 90 -5.43 -1.69 10.94
C GLN A 90 -5.89 -3.10 11.31
N ASP A 91 -6.36 -3.88 10.34
CA ASP A 91 -6.80 -5.27 10.56
C ASP A 91 -5.66 -6.15 11.06
N ALA A 92 -4.46 -6.04 10.45
CA ALA A 92 -3.29 -6.81 10.87
C ALA A 92 -2.84 -6.43 12.30
N TYR A 93 -2.82 -5.13 12.62
CA TYR A 93 -2.41 -4.64 13.93
C TYR A 93 -3.37 -5.10 15.04
N ASN A 94 -4.68 -5.08 14.76
CA ASN A 94 -5.74 -5.48 15.71
C ASN A 94 -6.09 -6.97 15.63
N GLN A 95 -5.48 -7.74 14.72
CA GLN A 95 -5.80 -9.15 14.48
C GLN A 95 -7.29 -9.37 14.15
N THR A 96 -7.80 -8.55 13.24
CA THR A 96 -9.20 -8.58 12.74
C THR A 96 -9.25 -8.87 11.24
N GLY A 97 -10.44 -8.95 10.68
CA GLY A 97 -10.65 -9.13 9.23
C GLY A 97 -9.87 -10.31 8.67
N ALA A 98 -9.07 -10.08 7.63
CA ALA A 98 -8.24 -11.09 6.99
C ALA A 98 -7.13 -11.67 7.90
N PHE A 99 -6.90 -11.09 9.08
CA PHE A 99 -5.87 -11.49 10.02
C PHE A 99 -6.40 -12.11 11.33
N ALA A 100 -7.71 -12.28 11.47
CA ALA A 100 -8.34 -12.77 12.70
C ALA A 100 -7.84 -14.15 13.16
N GLU A 101 -7.40 -15.00 12.21
CA GLU A 101 -6.86 -16.33 12.49
C GLU A 101 -5.38 -16.46 12.07
N SER A 102 -4.67 -15.33 11.92
CA SER A 102 -3.28 -15.33 11.45
C SER A 102 -2.29 -15.14 12.60
N GLU A 103 -1.04 -15.59 12.39
CA GLU A 103 0.08 -15.39 13.32
C GLU A 103 0.83 -14.06 13.05
N VAL A 104 0.18 -13.06 12.46
CA VAL A 104 0.80 -11.74 12.25
C VAL A 104 0.96 -11.05 13.60
N GLU A 105 2.19 -10.65 13.93
CA GLU A 105 2.49 -9.87 15.11
C GLU A 105 2.38 -8.38 14.83
N ASN A 106 1.92 -7.59 15.80
CA ASN A 106 1.80 -6.14 15.69
C ASN A 106 3.13 -5.42 16.02
N ASN A 107 4.22 -5.87 15.39
CA ASN A 107 5.60 -5.39 15.57
C ASN A 107 6.03 -4.37 14.50
N PHE A 108 5.09 -3.59 14.05
CA PHE A 108 5.27 -2.53 13.05
C PHE A 108 4.49 -1.27 13.44
N SER A 109 4.97 -0.15 12.94
CA SER A 109 4.39 1.17 13.19
C SER A 109 4.31 1.98 11.90
N THR A 110 3.47 3.02 11.87
CA THR A 110 3.31 3.89 10.71
C THR A 110 4.45 4.89 10.61
N VAL A 111 4.87 5.17 9.38
CA VAL A 111 5.82 6.23 9.05
C VAL A 111 5.09 7.44 8.50
N ALA A 112 4.22 7.26 7.51
CA ALA A 112 3.43 8.34 6.92
C ALA A 112 2.19 7.80 6.21
N VAL A 113 1.13 8.61 6.14
CA VAL A 113 0.15 8.53 5.05
C VAL A 113 0.86 8.98 3.78
N LEU A 114 0.56 8.33 2.65
CA LEU A 114 1.14 8.69 1.35
C LEU A 114 0.12 9.43 0.46
N TYR A 115 -0.97 8.79 0.12
CA TYR A 115 -2.02 9.33 -0.74
C TYR A 115 -3.33 8.56 -0.59
N GLN A 116 -4.39 9.10 -1.22
CA GLN A 116 -5.68 8.45 -1.31
C GLN A 116 -5.72 7.50 -2.51
N GLU A 117 -6.21 6.30 -2.29
CA GLU A 117 -6.57 5.32 -3.33
C GLU A 117 -8.07 5.25 -3.47
N GLU A 118 -8.55 5.05 -4.69
CA GLU A 118 -9.96 4.87 -5.01
C GLU A 118 -10.22 3.46 -5.52
N CYS A 119 -11.33 2.86 -5.10
CA CYS A 119 -11.75 1.57 -5.62
C CYS A 119 -12.38 1.75 -7.01
N HIS A 120 -11.69 1.33 -8.04
CA HIS A 120 -12.20 1.29 -9.41
C HIS A 120 -12.88 -0.06 -9.67
N ILE A 121 -14.09 -0.06 -10.20
CA ILE A 121 -14.75 -1.25 -10.74
C ILE A 121 -14.91 -1.02 -12.23
N VAL A 122 -14.07 -1.65 -13.02
CA VAL A 122 -13.92 -1.40 -14.46
C VAL A 122 -14.63 -2.49 -15.24
N VAL A 123 -15.46 -2.08 -16.19
CA VAL A 123 -16.12 -2.95 -17.18
C VAL A 123 -15.87 -2.41 -18.58
N ARG A 124 -16.05 -3.24 -19.61
CA ARG A 124 -16.04 -2.70 -20.98
C ARG A 124 -17.29 -1.83 -21.22
N ALA A 125 -17.12 -0.74 -21.94
CA ALA A 125 -18.20 0.20 -22.25
C ALA A 125 -19.38 -0.46 -23.00
N ASP A 126 -19.12 -1.48 -23.80
CA ASP A 126 -20.11 -2.23 -24.57
C ASP A 126 -20.75 -3.41 -23.82
N SER A 127 -20.39 -3.66 -22.56
CA SER A 127 -20.83 -4.80 -21.77
C SER A 127 -22.32 -4.75 -21.35
N GLY A 128 -22.91 -3.54 -21.31
CA GLY A 128 -24.25 -3.31 -20.76
C GLY A 128 -24.33 -3.42 -19.23
N ILE A 129 -23.19 -3.62 -18.54
CA ILE A 129 -23.08 -3.62 -17.09
C ILE A 129 -22.89 -2.17 -16.63
N ASN A 130 -23.78 -1.65 -15.83
CA ASN A 130 -23.74 -0.25 -15.38
C ASN A 130 -24.05 -0.06 -13.88
N THR A 131 -24.18 -1.14 -13.13
CA THR A 131 -24.29 -1.15 -11.66
C THR A 131 -23.58 -2.37 -11.09
N VAL A 132 -23.23 -2.32 -9.81
CA VAL A 132 -22.54 -3.44 -9.12
C VAL A 132 -23.44 -4.68 -9.07
N GLU A 133 -24.76 -4.53 -8.88
CA GLU A 133 -25.70 -5.66 -8.81
C GLU A 133 -25.73 -6.47 -10.12
N LYS A 134 -25.42 -5.86 -11.26
CA LYS A 134 -25.34 -6.55 -12.55
C LYS A 134 -24.11 -7.43 -12.71
N LEU A 135 -23.21 -7.45 -11.73
CA LEU A 135 -22.12 -8.40 -11.65
C LEU A 135 -22.59 -9.80 -11.27
N GLN A 136 -23.85 -9.97 -10.85
CA GLN A 136 -24.42 -11.29 -10.59
C GLN A 136 -24.28 -12.20 -11.81
N GLY A 137 -23.71 -13.39 -11.62
CA GLY A 137 -23.46 -14.39 -12.67
C GLY A 137 -22.25 -14.06 -13.58
N LYS A 138 -21.52 -13.00 -13.30
CA LYS A 138 -20.37 -12.54 -14.07
C LYS A 138 -19.06 -13.10 -13.55
N THR A 139 -18.04 -13.13 -14.40
CA THR A 139 -16.65 -13.43 -14.02
C THR A 139 -15.93 -12.13 -13.72
N VAL A 140 -15.47 -11.98 -12.48
CA VAL A 140 -14.91 -10.72 -11.96
C VAL A 140 -13.53 -10.96 -11.38
N SER A 141 -12.53 -10.22 -11.85
CA SER A 141 -11.23 -10.17 -11.19
C SER A 141 -11.33 -9.30 -9.95
N ILE A 142 -11.05 -9.89 -8.80
CA ILE A 142 -11.10 -9.22 -7.50
C ILE A 142 -9.72 -8.77 -6.99
N GLY A 143 -8.69 -8.81 -7.85
CA GLY A 143 -7.30 -8.56 -7.48
C GLY A 143 -6.52 -9.84 -7.19
N GLU A 144 -5.24 -9.72 -6.91
CA GLU A 144 -4.41 -10.86 -6.50
C GLU A 144 -4.83 -11.40 -5.14
N GLU A 145 -4.61 -12.70 -4.94
CA GLU A 145 -4.77 -13.31 -3.62
C GLU A 145 -3.87 -12.61 -2.59
N GLU A 146 -4.38 -12.38 -1.39
CA GLU A 146 -3.70 -11.61 -0.32
C GLU A 146 -3.49 -10.11 -0.65
N SER A 147 -4.18 -9.55 -1.65
CA SER A 147 -4.16 -8.11 -1.90
C SER A 147 -5.23 -7.34 -1.10
N GLY A 148 -4.98 -6.05 -0.89
CA GLY A 148 -6.00 -5.16 -0.34
C GLY A 148 -7.18 -4.99 -1.32
N THR A 149 -6.92 -5.01 -2.63
CA THR A 149 -7.97 -4.98 -3.66
C THR A 149 -8.92 -6.17 -3.54
N GLU A 150 -8.40 -7.38 -3.27
CA GLU A 150 -9.24 -8.57 -3.02
C GLU A 150 -10.19 -8.34 -1.84
N GLN A 151 -9.66 -7.79 -0.74
CA GLN A 151 -10.46 -7.51 0.45
C GLN A 151 -11.51 -6.44 0.16
N ASN A 152 -11.14 -5.34 -0.50
CA ASN A 152 -12.08 -4.28 -0.86
C ASN A 152 -13.17 -4.80 -1.80
N ALA A 153 -12.83 -5.60 -2.80
CA ALA A 153 -13.79 -6.19 -3.74
C ALA A 153 -14.81 -7.09 -3.01
N LYS A 154 -14.36 -8.00 -2.16
CA LYS A 154 -15.23 -8.87 -1.36
C LYS A 154 -16.18 -8.07 -0.47
N GLN A 155 -15.69 -7.03 0.19
CA GLN A 155 -16.50 -6.17 1.06
C GLN A 155 -17.53 -5.36 0.24
N ILE A 156 -17.14 -4.81 -0.92
CA ILE A 156 -18.06 -4.11 -1.81
C ILE A 156 -19.12 -5.06 -2.33
N LEU A 157 -18.75 -6.21 -2.89
CA LEU A 157 -19.69 -7.20 -3.39
C LEU A 157 -20.69 -7.61 -2.30
N ALA A 158 -20.22 -7.92 -1.10
CA ALA A 158 -21.07 -8.26 0.04
C ALA A 158 -22.05 -7.13 0.41
N ALA A 159 -21.61 -5.85 0.36
CA ALA A 159 -22.48 -4.70 0.62
C ALA A 159 -23.62 -4.57 -0.42
N TYR A 160 -23.44 -5.06 -1.63
CA TYR A 160 -24.47 -5.15 -2.67
C TYR A 160 -25.21 -6.48 -2.66
N GLY A 161 -25.00 -7.35 -1.66
CA GLY A 161 -25.66 -8.64 -1.54
C GLY A 161 -25.15 -9.69 -2.51
N LEU A 162 -23.95 -9.50 -3.04
CA LEU A 162 -23.27 -10.45 -3.90
C LEU A 162 -22.21 -11.21 -3.09
N ASP A 163 -22.13 -12.51 -3.28
CA ASP A 163 -21.15 -13.39 -2.66
C ASP A 163 -20.48 -14.28 -3.72
N GLU A 164 -19.54 -15.09 -3.31
CA GLU A 164 -18.80 -16.05 -4.15
C GLU A 164 -19.69 -17.08 -4.88
N LYS A 165 -20.95 -17.25 -4.47
CA LYS A 165 -21.92 -18.11 -5.15
C LYS A 165 -22.67 -17.39 -6.25
N LEU A 166 -22.74 -16.05 -6.14
CA LEU A 166 -23.46 -15.19 -7.08
C LEU A 166 -22.52 -14.56 -8.11
N VAL A 167 -21.24 -14.42 -7.81
CA VAL A 167 -20.20 -13.89 -8.70
C VAL A 167 -19.09 -14.92 -8.84
N LYS A 168 -18.62 -15.14 -10.06
CA LYS A 168 -17.44 -15.98 -10.28
C LYS A 168 -16.20 -15.15 -10.07
N GLU A 169 -15.65 -15.18 -8.87
CA GLU A 169 -14.43 -14.48 -8.51
C GLU A 169 -13.20 -15.17 -9.08
N VAL A 170 -12.24 -14.37 -9.61
CA VAL A 170 -10.91 -14.82 -10.05
C VAL A 170 -9.86 -13.88 -9.52
N ASN A 171 -8.73 -14.42 -9.09
CA ASN A 171 -7.60 -13.66 -8.60
C ASN A 171 -6.57 -13.46 -9.74
N LEU A 172 -6.38 -12.21 -10.15
CA LEU A 172 -5.45 -11.82 -11.21
C LEU A 172 -4.70 -10.55 -10.78
N ASN A 173 -3.43 -10.43 -11.21
CA ASN A 173 -2.76 -9.14 -11.16
C ASN A 173 -3.40 -8.15 -12.15
N TYR A 174 -3.12 -6.87 -11.98
CA TYR A 174 -3.76 -5.82 -12.79
C TYR A 174 -3.50 -5.96 -14.30
N THR A 175 -2.28 -6.34 -14.68
CA THR A 175 -1.90 -6.51 -16.09
C THR A 175 -2.69 -7.65 -16.75
N ASP A 176 -2.81 -8.79 -16.09
CA ASP A 176 -3.55 -9.94 -16.63
C ASP A 176 -5.07 -9.70 -16.58
N ALA A 177 -5.57 -9.04 -15.52
CA ALA A 177 -6.97 -8.63 -15.44
C ALA A 177 -7.35 -7.69 -16.59
N ALA A 178 -6.52 -6.69 -16.92
CA ALA A 178 -6.75 -5.79 -18.03
C ALA A 178 -6.82 -6.52 -19.38
N LYS A 179 -5.86 -7.44 -19.63
CA LYS A 179 -5.84 -8.26 -20.86
C LYS A 179 -7.08 -9.13 -20.98
N GLN A 180 -7.49 -9.79 -19.89
CA GLN A 180 -8.67 -10.66 -19.87
C GLN A 180 -9.98 -9.86 -19.98
N LEU A 181 -10.05 -8.63 -19.40
CA LEU A 181 -11.20 -7.76 -19.61
C LEU A 181 -11.28 -7.30 -21.07
N GLN A 182 -10.16 -6.92 -21.68
CA GLN A 182 -10.09 -6.53 -23.07
C GLN A 182 -10.53 -7.67 -24.02
N SER A 183 -10.07 -8.91 -23.77
CA SER A 183 -10.46 -10.08 -24.56
C SER A 183 -11.89 -10.56 -24.30
N GLY A 184 -12.51 -10.14 -23.20
CA GLY A 184 -13.82 -10.59 -22.77
C GLY A 184 -13.83 -11.94 -22.05
N GLU A 185 -12.67 -12.40 -21.57
CA GLU A 185 -12.56 -13.58 -20.72
C GLU A 185 -13.11 -13.34 -19.31
N ILE A 186 -13.01 -12.09 -18.83
CA ILE A 186 -13.70 -11.60 -17.63
C ILE A 186 -14.64 -10.44 -17.98
N ASP A 187 -15.66 -10.23 -17.15
CA ASP A 187 -16.69 -9.21 -17.35
C ASP A 187 -16.34 -7.88 -16.64
N ALA A 188 -15.62 -7.96 -15.53
CA ALA A 188 -15.21 -6.80 -14.73
C ALA A 188 -13.87 -7.06 -14.02
N LEU A 189 -13.18 -5.98 -13.64
CA LEU A 189 -12.05 -6.03 -12.72
C LEU A 189 -12.18 -4.97 -11.62
N PHE A 190 -11.70 -5.31 -10.43
CA PHE A 190 -11.46 -4.37 -9.35
C PHE A 190 -9.99 -3.92 -9.35
N CYS A 191 -9.79 -2.65 -9.07
CA CYS A 191 -8.47 -2.05 -8.89
C CYS A 191 -8.57 -0.95 -7.81
N THR A 192 -7.85 -1.09 -6.71
CA THR A 192 -7.74 -0.05 -5.69
C THR A 192 -6.38 0.61 -5.84
N SER A 193 -6.38 1.85 -6.29
CA SER A 193 -5.16 2.59 -6.64
C SER A 193 -5.44 4.09 -6.71
N GLY A 194 -4.39 4.91 -6.82
CA GLY A 194 -4.51 6.33 -7.12
C GLY A 194 -5.25 6.56 -8.44
N VAL A 195 -5.97 7.68 -8.55
CA VAL A 195 -6.65 8.05 -9.79
C VAL A 195 -5.62 8.30 -10.90
N LYS A 196 -5.97 7.98 -12.15
CA LYS A 196 -5.12 7.94 -13.34
C LYS A 196 -4.08 6.82 -13.32
N THR A 197 -4.51 5.65 -12.83
CA THR A 197 -3.72 4.42 -12.95
C THR A 197 -3.44 4.10 -14.42
N GLU A 198 -2.17 3.97 -14.77
CA GLU A 198 -1.70 3.77 -16.17
C GLU A 198 -2.39 2.57 -16.83
N MET A 199 -2.51 1.45 -16.13
CA MET A 199 -3.20 0.26 -16.65
C MET A 199 -4.65 0.55 -17.08
N ILE A 200 -5.40 1.36 -16.30
CA ILE A 200 -6.78 1.73 -16.64
C ILE A 200 -6.81 2.72 -17.81
N GLU A 201 -5.84 3.65 -17.90
CA GLU A 201 -5.71 4.58 -19.03
C GLU A 201 -5.44 3.82 -20.33
N GLU A 202 -4.51 2.86 -20.33
CA GLU A 202 -4.22 1.99 -21.46
C GLU A 202 -5.45 1.18 -21.90
N LEU A 203 -6.16 0.60 -20.93
CA LEU A 203 -7.38 -0.16 -21.19
C LEU A 203 -8.49 0.72 -21.77
N ALA A 204 -8.69 1.93 -21.24
CA ALA A 204 -9.67 2.90 -21.75
C ALA A 204 -9.37 3.29 -23.19
N ASN A 205 -8.09 3.43 -23.55
CA ASN A 205 -7.67 3.77 -24.92
C ASN A 205 -7.78 2.58 -25.88
N SER A 206 -7.73 1.34 -25.39
CA SER A 206 -7.69 0.14 -26.23
C SER A 206 -9.06 -0.43 -26.56
N CYS A 207 -10.00 -0.50 -25.61
CA CYS A 207 -11.31 -1.14 -25.83
C CYS A 207 -12.51 -0.30 -25.36
N GLY A 208 -12.27 0.88 -24.75
CA GLY A 208 -13.31 1.66 -24.10
C GLY A 208 -13.81 0.99 -22.81
N ILE A 209 -13.93 1.79 -21.76
CA ILE A 209 -14.35 1.33 -20.45
C ILE A 209 -15.54 2.12 -19.91
N ALA A 210 -16.21 1.56 -18.90
CA ALA A 210 -17.09 2.25 -17.97
C ALA A 210 -16.69 1.89 -16.55
N LEU A 211 -16.87 2.84 -15.63
CA LEU A 211 -16.65 2.64 -14.20
C LEU A 211 -18.00 2.47 -13.51
N LEU A 212 -18.12 1.46 -12.64
CA LEU A 212 -19.33 1.26 -11.85
C LEU A 212 -19.25 2.07 -10.56
N PRO A 213 -20.30 2.82 -10.22
CA PRO A 213 -20.32 3.58 -8.97
C PRO A 213 -20.51 2.67 -7.75
N VAL A 214 -19.86 3.05 -6.64
CA VAL A 214 -20.14 2.53 -5.30
C VAL A 214 -20.83 3.65 -4.53
N ASP A 215 -22.15 3.59 -4.45
CA ASP A 215 -22.98 4.66 -3.91
C ASP A 215 -24.17 4.18 -3.07
N GLY A 216 -25.02 5.12 -2.70
CA GLY A 216 -26.28 4.83 -2.04
C GLY A 216 -26.15 4.14 -0.69
N SER A 217 -27.08 3.23 -0.40
CA SER A 217 -27.14 2.52 0.89
C SER A 217 -26.01 1.49 1.06
N ALA A 218 -25.43 0.99 -0.03
CA ALA A 218 -24.31 0.06 0.02
C ALA A 218 -23.04 0.78 0.47
N ALA A 219 -22.72 1.93 -0.13
CA ALA A 219 -21.61 2.77 0.31
C ALA A 219 -21.77 3.21 1.77
N ALA A 220 -22.97 3.62 2.19
CA ALA A 220 -23.23 3.99 3.56
C ALA A 220 -22.98 2.85 4.57
N ARG A 221 -23.35 1.61 4.20
CA ARG A 221 -23.05 0.41 5.02
C ARG A 221 -21.54 0.14 5.10
N LEU A 222 -20.82 0.26 3.98
CA LEU A 222 -19.36 0.09 3.94
C LEU A 222 -18.65 1.08 4.86
N LEU A 223 -18.96 2.37 4.73
CA LEU A 223 -18.36 3.42 5.56
C LEU A 223 -18.69 3.27 7.05
N ALA A 224 -19.87 2.74 7.38
CA ALA A 224 -20.24 2.47 8.78
C ALA A 224 -19.54 1.22 9.35
N ALA A 225 -19.29 0.20 8.51
CA ALA A 225 -18.69 -1.06 8.92
C ALA A 225 -17.15 -1.00 8.95
N TYR A 226 -16.54 -0.20 8.10
CA TYR A 226 -15.10 -0.12 7.90
C TYR A 226 -14.59 1.32 8.05
N PRO A 227 -14.20 1.75 9.25
CA PRO A 227 -13.80 3.14 9.53
C PRO A 227 -12.57 3.64 8.75
N ALA A 228 -11.74 2.72 8.24
CA ALA A 228 -10.60 3.07 7.39
C ALA A 228 -11.01 3.54 5.98
N TYR A 229 -12.26 3.27 5.56
CA TYR A 229 -12.77 3.77 4.30
C TYR A 229 -13.27 5.21 4.42
N SER A 230 -13.12 5.94 3.33
CA SER A 230 -13.68 7.26 3.11
C SER A 230 -14.58 7.26 1.88
N GLN A 231 -15.47 8.24 1.78
CA GLN A 231 -16.17 8.50 0.54
C GLN A 231 -15.17 9.02 -0.49
N GLY A 232 -15.12 8.37 -1.65
CA GLY A 232 -14.24 8.71 -2.74
C GLY A 232 -14.99 9.14 -3.99
N VAL A 233 -14.28 9.76 -4.92
CA VAL A 233 -14.78 10.14 -6.24
C VAL A 233 -13.66 9.97 -7.25
N ILE A 234 -13.93 9.28 -8.35
CA ILE A 234 -13.07 9.30 -9.52
C ILE A 234 -13.58 10.45 -10.41
N PRO A 235 -12.82 11.57 -10.54
CA PRO A 235 -13.29 12.77 -11.23
C PRO A 235 -13.54 12.52 -12.73
N ALA A 236 -14.51 13.22 -13.29
CA ALA A 236 -14.76 13.24 -14.73
C ALA A 236 -13.48 13.56 -15.52
N GLY A 237 -13.26 12.87 -16.63
CA GLY A 237 -12.07 13.05 -17.45
C GLY A 237 -10.79 12.41 -16.89
N SER A 238 -10.88 11.59 -15.83
CA SER A 238 -9.74 10.83 -15.35
C SER A 238 -9.28 9.80 -16.39
N TYR A 239 -10.21 9.22 -17.12
CA TYR A 239 -9.95 8.22 -18.16
C TYR A 239 -10.69 8.56 -19.46
N ASN A 240 -10.17 8.10 -20.60
CA ASN A 240 -10.79 8.35 -21.90
C ASN A 240 -12.23 7.76 -21.93
N GLY A 241 -13.20 8.61 -22.32
CA GLY A 241 -14.62 8.24 -22.38
C GLY A 241 -15.37 8.29 -21.04
N GLN A 242 -14.72 8.68 -19.95
CA GLN A 242 -15.37 8.91 -18.65
C GLN A 242 -15.72 10.40 -18.48
N ASP A 243 -16.96 10.78 -18.81
CA ASP A 243 -17.41 12.18 -18.83
C ASP A 243 -18.12 12.64 -17.56
N GLN A 244 -18.27 11.77 -16.55
CA GLN A 244 -18.97 12.04 -15.30
C GLN A 244 -18.12 11.63 -14.12
N ASP A 245 -18.28 12.33 -12.99
CA ASP A 245 -17.75 11.87 -11.72
C ASP A 245 -18.34 10.52 -11.35
N VAL A 246 -17.50 9.60 -10.85
CA VAL A 246 -17.94 8.29 -10.41
C VAL A 246 -17.72 8.19 -8.89
N PRO A 247 -18.80 8.17 -8.09
CA PRO A 247 -18.70 7.98 -6.66
C PRO A 247 -18.17 6.57 -6.35
N THR A 248 -17.29 6.49 -5.38
CA THR A 248 -16.68 5.24 -4.93
C THR A 248 -16.34 5.30 -3.44
N ILE A 249 -15.67 4.28 -2.94
CA ILE A 249 -14.98 4.31 -1.65
C ILE A 249 -13.50 4.44 -1.87
N GLY A 250 -12.83 5.09 -0.94
CA GLY A 250 -11.39 5.23 -0.95
C GLY A 250 -10.74 4.76 0.34
N VAL A 251 -9.46 4.46 0.26
CA VAL A 251 -8.62 4.06 1.37
C VAL A 251 -7.26 4.75 1.28
N LYS A 252 -6.59 5.01 2.41
CA LYS A 252 -5.26 5.62 2.38
C LYS A 252 -4.19 4.56 2.11
N ALA A 253 -3.22 4.91 1.25
CA ALA A 253 -1.94 4.23 1.18
C ALA A 253 -1.05 4.73 2.32
N VAL A 254 -0.38 3.81 3.04
CA VAL A 254 0.48 4.15 4.18
C VAL A 254 1.83 3.45 4.06
N LEU A 255 2.87 4.13 4.53
CA LEU A 255 4.20 3.57 4.68
C LEU A 255 4.35 3.08 6.12
N LEU A 256 4.71 1.82 6.27
CA LEU A 256 5.00 1.18 7.55
C LEU A 256 6.49 0.89 7.70
N ALA A 257 6.93 0.80 8.95
CA ALA A 257 8.27 0.34 9.33
C ALA A 257 8.19 -0.68 10.46
N SER A 258 9.08 -1.67 10.43
CA SER A 258 9.28 -2.60 11.55
C SER A 258 9.78 -1.85 12.79
N ASP A 259 9.25 -2.19 13.97
CA ASP A 259 9.66 -1.62 15.26
C ASP A 259 11.10 -1.99 15.63
N GLU A 260 11.73 -2.94 14.91
CA GLU A 260 13.16 -3.25 15.04
C GLU A 260 14.08 -2.19 14.40
N LEU A 261 13.56 -1.32 13.52
CA LEU A 261 14.32 -0.22 12.98
C LEU A 261 14.57 0.84 14.06
N SER A 262 15.80 1.34 14.13
CA SER A 262 16.10 2.38 15.12
C SER A 262 15.39 3.69 14.81
N GLU A 263 15.05 4.46 15.85
CA GLU A 263 14.48 5.79 15.76
C GLU A 263 15.23 6.68 14.76
N ASN A 264 16.57 6.74 14.88
CA ASN A 264 17.38 7.54 13.97
C ASN A 264 17.30 7.09 12.50
N THR A 265 17.15 5.79 12.27
CA THR A 265 16.98 5.25 10.91
C THR A 265 15.65 5.69 10.33
N VAL A 266 14.55 5.47 11.05
CA VAL A 266 13.23 5.83 10.55
C VAL A 266 13.07 7.35 10.43
N LYS A 267 13.63 8.11 11.36
CA LYS A 267 13.67 9.58 11.27
C LYS A 267 14.36 10.07 9.98
N ALA A 268 15.52 9.48 9.63
CA ALA A 268 16.25 9.84 8.41
C ALA A 268 15.44 9.42 7.15
N LEU A 269 14.79 8.26 7.18
CA LEU A 269 13.90 7.80 6.12
C LEU A 269 12.72 8.77 5.94
N THR A 270 12.04 9.14 7.03
CA THR A 270 10.94 10.11 7.01
C THR A 270 11.40 11.45 6.45
N LYS A 271 12.57 11.93 6.87
CA LYS A 271 13.15 13.17 6.33
C LYS A 271 13.32 13.11 4.81
N THR A 272 13.91 12.04 4.28
CA THR A 272 14.08 11.89 2.82
C THR A 272 12.73 11.84 2.08
N LEU A 273 11.73 11.19 2.66
CA LEU A 273 10.38 11.16 2.10
C LEU A 273 9.80 12.57 1.95
N TYR A 274 9.88 13.38 3.00
CA TYR A 274 9.33 14.74 2.99
C TYR A 274 10.15 15.70 2.13
N ASP A 275 11.48 15.62 2.18
CA ASP A 275 12.37 16.45 1.35
C ASP A 275 12.19 16.14 -0.16
N GLY A 276 11.84 14.90 -0.50
CA GLY A 276 11.63 14.44 -1.88
C GLY A 276 10.17 14.46 -2.33
N ALA A 277 9.24 14.98 -1.53
CA ALA A 277 7.81 14.90 -1.80
C ALA A 277 7.41 15.44 -3.18
N ASP A 278 7.92 16.61 -3.58
CA ASP A 278 7.62 17.22 -4.88
C ASP A 278 8.10 16.34 -6.04
N THR A 279 9.27 15.70 -5.91
CA THR A 279 9.81 14.78 -6.91
C THR A 279 8.94 13.53 -7.02
N LEU A 280 8.63 12.91 -5.87
CA LEU A 280 7.76 11.73 -5.84
C LEU A 280 6.38 12.03 -6.43
N GLN A 281 5.77 13.15 -6.06
CA GLN A 281 4.48 13.56 -6.61
C GLN A 281 4.51 13.75 -8.13
N ALA A 282 5.59 14.31 -8.66
CA ALA A 282 5.74 14.51 -10.10
C ALA A 282 5.88 13.17 -10.85
N GLU A 283 6.67 12.23 -10.33
CA GLU A 283 6.86 10.90 -10.93
C GLU A 283 5.59 10.04 -10.84
N LEU A 284 4.89 10.10 -9.70
CA LEU A 284 3.65 9.36 -9.50
C LEU A 284 2.45 9.93 -10.30
N GLY A 285 2.52 11.21 -10.70
CA GLY A 285 1.42 11.89 -11.36
C GLY A 285 0.16 12.08 -10.50
N LEU A 286 0.28 11.93 -9.16
CA LEU A 286 -0.81 12.08 -8.21
C LEU A 286 -0.34 12.88 -6.96
N PRO A 287 -1.26 13.60 -6.28
CA PRO A 287 -0.90 14.36 -5.10
C PRO A 287 -0.51 13.44 -3.93
N LEU A 288 0.61 13.76 -3.28
CA LEU A 288 0.97 13.16 -1.99
C LEU A 288 0.30 13.94 -0.85
N GLU A 289 -0.29 13.21 0.07
CA GLU A 289 -0.95 13.75 1.26
C GLU A 289 -0.13 13.42 2.51
N LEU A 290 1.18 13.71 2.47
CA LEU A 290 2.10 13.31 3.55
C LEU A 290 1.67 13.87 4.90
N GLY A 291 1.49 12.98 5.85
CA GLY A 291 1.10 13.31 7.21
C GLY A 291 1.25 12.14 8.16
N PRO A 292 1.15 12.40 9.48
CA PRO A 292 1.05 11.33 10.47
C PRO A 292 -0.16 10.44 10.20
N ALA A 293 0.02 9.14 10.36
CA ALA A 293 -1.04 8.15 10.17
C ALA A 293 -1.70 7.74 11.52
N ASP A 294 -1.85 8.69 12.42
CA ASP A 294 -2.37 8.50 13.78
C ASP A 294 -3.85 8.07 13.83
N LYS A 295 -4.62 8.36 12.75
CA LYS A 295 -6.05 8.01 12.67
C LYS A 295 -6.35 6.60 12.19
N ILE A 296 -5.34 5.84 11.74
CA ILE A 296 -5.56 4.49 11.23
C ILE A 296 -5.53 3.40 12.31
N GLY A 297 -5.37 3.77 13.59
CA GLY A 297 -5.34 2.80 14.69
C GLY A 297 -4.07 1.96 14.79
N VAL A 298 -3.00 2.32 14.07
CA VAL A 298 -1.65 1.75 14.17
C VAL A 298 -0.72 2.83 14.69
N PRO A 299 0.11 2.58 15.72
CA PRO A 299 1.00 3.58 16.29
C PRO A 299 1.94 4.22 15.27
N VAL A 300 2.31 5.47 15.50
CA VAL A 300 3.36 6.14 14.71
C VAL A 300 4.72 5.71 15.25
N HIS A 301 5.65 5.34 14.37
CA HIS A 301 7.00 4.96 14.74
C HIS A 301 7.74 6.12 15.42
N ALA A 302 8.48 5.83 16.50
CA ALA A 302 9.18 6.86 17.29
C ALA A 302 10.07 7.78 16.43
N GLY A 303 10.72 7.25 15.39
CA GLY A 303 11.54 8.03 14.46
C GLY A 303 10.74 8.97 13.59
N ALA A 304 9.58 8.55 13.10
CA ALA A 304 8.66 9.41 12.36
C ALA A 304 8.08 10.50 13.27
N ALA A 305 7.65 10.15 14.47
CA ALA A 305 7.14 11.08 15.47
C ALA A 305 8.18 12.16 15.84
N ALA A 306 9.46 11.75 16.01
CA ALA A 306 10.56 12.69 16.26
C ALA A 306 10.78 13.67 15.09
N TYR A 307 10.68 13.19 13.85
CA TYR A 307 10.73 14.06 12.67
C TYR A 307 9.57 15.05 12.65
N TYR A 308 8.34 14.57 12.90
CA TYR A 308 7.15 15.42 12.93
C TYR A 308 7.24 16.52 13.98
N GLN A 309 7.66 16.16 15.19
CA GLN A 309 7.83 17.13 16.28
C GLN A 309 8.84 18.20 15.94
N GLU A 310 10.00 17.85 15.37
CA GLU A 310 11.06 18.81 15.00
C GLU A 310 10.66 19.76 13.88
N ASN A 311 9.74 19.32 12.99
CA ASN A 311 9.31 20.13 11.86
C ASN A 311 7.93 20.78 12.08
N GLY A 312 7.36 20.68 13.28
CA GLY A 312 6.07 21.29 13.62
C GLY A 312 4.90 20.72 12.83
N ILE A 313 5.03 19.47 12.38
CA ILE A 313 3.95 18.73 11.72
C ILE A 313 3.06 18.18 12.83
N ALA A 314 1.86 18.71 12.97
CA ALA A 314 0.93 18.25 13.99
C ALA A 314 0.48 16.82 13.68
N ALA A 315 0.57 15.91 14.66
CA ALA A 315 -0.26 14.72 14.72
C ALA A 315 -1.70 15.25 14.70
N GLY A 316 -2.54 14.77 13.78
CA GLY A 316 -3.88 15.32 13.61
C GLY A 316 -4.62 15.33 14.94
N GLU A 317 -4.93 16.52 15.45
CA GLU A 317 -5.82 16.63 16.60
C GLU A 317 -7.14 15.97 16.23
N ASP A 318 -7.62 15.07 17.07
CA ASP A 318 -8.93 14.45 16.98
C ASP A 318 -9.97 15.53 16.69
N ALA A 319 -10.51 15.54 15.50
CA ALA A 319 -11.78 16.17 15.28
C ALA A 319 -12.81 15.30 16.01
N ALA A 320 -13.15 15.72 17.22
CA ALA A 320 -14.18 15.14 18.07
C ALA A 320 -15.55 15.10 17.35
#